data_eb6480d3d785c4f055979f429f145a45
#
_entry.id   eb6480d3d785c4f055979f429f145a45
#
_cell.length_a   1.000
_cell.length_b   1.000
_cell.length_c   1.000
_cell.angle_alpha   90.00
_cell.angle_beta   90.00
_cell.angle_gamma   90.00
#
_symmetry.space_group_name_H-M   'P 1'
#
loop_
_entity.id
_entity.type
_entity.pdbx_description
1 polymer ?
#
loop_
_entity_poly.entity_id
_entity_poly.type
_entity_poly.pdbx_seq_one_letter_code
_entity_poly.pdbx_strand_id
1 'polypeptide(L)'
;FTDKDKPTTQKIRIIGKSQQLLRVDYENNEHVHKNIEASIMGFLEKNINYADVVVISDYAKGVVTQEISKKILEISKKHNKPVIVDPKPKHKDFYSDATLITPNNAEASEMAGIEDGSDERIGEIGKKLMKSLNTNVLITRGEKGMSLFEKDSKVIHIPAKAKEVYSLIGAGDTVVATIAMAIASGS
;
A
#
# COMPACT_ATOMS: atom_id res chain seq x y z
N PHE A 1 6.55 14.59 11.74
CA PHE A 1 8.00 14.49 12.00
C PHE A 1 8.74 15.19 10.87
N THR A 2 9.84 15.86 11.17
CA THR A 2 10.65 16.57 10.18
C THR A 2 12.08 16.03 10.24
N ASP A 3 12.59 15.59 9.11
CA ASP A 3 14.00 15.28 8.91
C ASP A 3 14.64 16.48 8.22
N LYS A 4 15.64 17.13 8.84
CA LYS A 4 16.27 18.35 8.31
C LYS A 4 17.14 18.10 7.09
N ASP A 5 17.66 16.88 6.97
CA ASP A 5 18.57 16.47 5.92
C ASP A 5 17.86 15.79 4.73
N LYS A 6 16.52 15.61 4.87
CA LYS A 6 15.70 14.94 3.86
C LYS A 6 14.59 15.88 3.37
N PRO A 7 14.70 16.39 2.13
CA PRO A 7 13.67 17.27 1.57
C PRO A 7 12.36 16.51 1.33
N THR A 8 11.26 17.23 1.45
CA THR A 8 9.96 16.69 1.02
C THR A 8 9.99 16.37 -0.47
N THR A 9 9.61 15.15 -0.84
CA THR A 9 9.55 14.72 -2.24
C THR A 9 8.62 15.64 -3.04
N GLN A 10 9.11 16.14 -4.17
CA GLN A 10 8.33 16.95 -5.10
C GLN A 10 8.23 16.24 -6.45
N LYS A 11 7.03 16.18 -7.00
CA LYS A 11 6.74 15.60 -8.32
C LYS A 11 6.15 16.67 -9.23
N ILE A 12 6.98 17.24 -10.09
CA ILE A 12 6.59 18.31 -11.01
C ILE A 12 6.20 17.69 -12.35
N ARG A 13 4.95 17.93 -12.77
CA ARG A 13 4.45 17.51 -14.08
C ARG A 13 4.39 18.72 -15.02
N ILE A 14 5.10 18.65 -16.12
CA ILE A 14 5.07 19.64 -17.17
C ILE A 14 4.03 19.18 -18.19
N ILE A 15 2.97 19.98 -18.33
CA ILE A 15 1.84 19.68 -19.20
C ILE A 15 1.80 20.70 -20.33
N GLY A 16 1.82 20.24 -21.59
CA GLY A 16 1.62 21.04 -22.79
C GLY A 16 0.27 20.76 -23.39
N LYS A 17 -0.58 21.78 -23.51
CA LYS A 17 -1.99 21.65 -23.93
C LYS A 17 -2.74 20.67 -23.00
N SER A 18 -3.00 19.45 -23.43
CA SER A 18 -3.67 18.40 -22.63
C SER A 18 -2.79 17.16 -22.41
N GLN A 19 -1.51 17.22 -22.80
CA GLN A 19 -0.59 16.09 -22.72
C GLN A 19 0.52 16.34 -21.69
N GLN A 20 0.77 15.37 -20.83
CA GLN A 20 1.96 15.39 -19.95
C GLN A 20 3.21 15.18 -20.81
N LEU A 21 4.10 16.18 -20.84
CA LEU A 21 5.33 16.16 -21.59
C LEU A 21 6.48 15.52 -20.78
N LEU A 22 6.58 15.86 -19.50
CA LEU A 22 7.68 15.44 -18.64
C LEU A 22 7.22 15.41 -17.19
N ARG A 23 7.81 14.51 -16.39
CA ARG A 23 7.75 14.55 -14.93
C ARG A 23 9.18 14.66 -14.37
N VAL A 24 9.40 15.62 -13.50
CA VAL A 24 10.66 15.81 -12.77
C VAL A 24 10.39 15.49 -11.30
N ASP A 25 11.13 14.51 -10.77
CA ASP A 25 11.01 14.10 -9.37
C ASP A 25 12.25 14.60 -8.60
N TYR A 26 12.03 15.50 -7.62
CA TYR A 26 13.04 15.92 -6.65
C TYR A 26 12.85 15.08 -5.39
N GLU A 27 13.71 14.11 -5.16
CA GLU A 27 13.55 13.16 -4.08
C GLU A 27 14.88 12.65 -3.54
N ASN A 28 14.87 12.29 -2.27
CA ASN A 28 15.94 11.56 -1.61
C ASN A 28 15.34 10.23 -1.09
N ASN A 29 15.86 9.09 -1.57
CA ASN A 29 15.39 7.75 -1.25
C ASN A 29 16.15 7.10 -0.09
N GLU A 30 17.10 7.81 0.54
CA GLU A 30 17.79 7.34 1.74
C GLU A 30 16.79 7.14 2.89
N HIS A 31 17.13 6.27 3.81
CA HIS A 31 16.31 6.05 5.00
C HIS A 31 16.30 7.31 5.87
N VAL A 32 15.18 7.58 6.53
CA VAL A 32 15.12 8.61 7.57
C VAL A 32 16.08 8.28 8.71
N HIS A 33 16.57 9.29 9.41
CA HIS A 33 17.48 9.09 10.53
C HIS A 33 16.84 8.27 11.67
N LYS A 34 17.67 7.53 12.40
CA LYS A 34 17.20 6.64 13.48
C LYS A 34 16.42 7.34 14.60
N ASN A 35 16.75 8.59 14.88
CA ASN A 35 16.00 9.42 15.83
C ASN A 35 14.58 9.74 15.34
N ILE A 36 14.38 9.88 14.02
CA ILE A 36 13.06 10.08 13.39
C ILE A 36 12.28 8.77 13.44
N GLU A 37 12.91 7.64 13.11
CA GLU A 37 12.28 6.31 13.27
C GLU A 37 11.79 6.11 14.71
N ALA A 38 12.65 6.37 15.70
CA ALA A 38 12.29 6.26 17.12
C ALA A 38 11.13 7.19 17.50
N SER A 39 11.10 8.40 16.95
CA SER A 39 10.04 9.36 17.20
C SER A 39 8.70 8.90 16.60
N ILE A 40 8.72 8.33 15.39
CA ILE A 40 7.53 7.76 14.73
C ILE A 40 6.99 6.58 15.59
N MET A 41 7.86 5.69 16.03
CA MET A 41 7.46 4.55 16.86
C MET A 41 6.90 4.98 18.21
N GLY A 42 7.54 5.92 18.89
CA GLY A 42 7.04 6.46 20.15
C GLY A 42 5.68 7.16 20.01
N PHE A 43 5.42 7.80 18.86
CA PHE A 43 4.11 8.37 18.56
C PHE A 43 3.07 7.26 18.36
N LEU A 44 3.39 6.21 17.61
CA LEU A 44 2.49 5.09 17.39
C LEU A 44 2.14 4.41 18.72
N GLU A 45 3.11 4.08 19.53
CA GLU A 45 2.90 3.43 20.85
C GLU A 45 1.95 4.24 21.76
N LYS A 46 2.07 5.56 21.74
CA LYS A 46 1.22 6.44 22.56
C LYS A 46 -0.21 6.56 22.02
N ASN A 47 -0.40 6.43 20.71
CA ASN A 47 -1.67 6.75 20.07
C ASN A 47 -2.42 5.53 19.52
N ILE A 48 -1.83 4.34 19.51
CA ILE A 48 -2.42 3.13 18.92
C ILE A 48 -3.81 2.80 19.48
N ASN A 49 -4.05 3.08 20.74
CA ASN A 49 -5.35 2.82 21.39
C ASN A 49 -6.49 3.72 20.86
N TYR A 50 -6.15 4.88 20.30
CA TYR A 50 -7.12 5.83 19.72
C TYR A 50 -7.35 5.59 18.22
N ALA A 51 -6.60 4.68 17.61
CA ALA A 51 -6.78 4.31 16.21
C ALA A 51 -7.67 3.07 16.09
N ASP A 52 -8.53 3.04 15.08
CA ASP A 52 -9.31 1.84 14.73
C ASP A 52 -8.57 0.98 13.71
N VAL A 53 -7.75 1.60 12.87
CA VAL A 53 -6.96 0.97 11.82
C VAL A 53 -5.64 1.70 11.63
N VAL A 54 -4.61 0.97 11.22
CA VAL A 54 -3.31 1.55 10.85
C VAL A 54 -3.11 1.37 9.34
N VAL A 55 -2.68 2.45 8.67
CA VAL A 55 -2.38 2.41 7.23
C VAL A 55 -0.89 2.68 7.02
N ILE A 56 -0.23 1.78 6.29
CA ILE A 56 1.12 1.97 5.78
C ILE A 56 1.00 2.31 4.29
N SER A 57 1.18 3.58 3.93
CA SER A 57 1.28 4.01 2.53
C SER A 57 2.75 4.10 2.15
N ASP A 58 3.27 3.09 1.47
CA ASP A 58 4.67 3.00 1.13
C ASP A 58 4.95 3.55 -0.28
N TYR A 59 5.87 4.47 -0.36
CA TYR A 59 6.37 5.04 -1.62
C TYR A 59 7.81 4.62 -1.92
N ALA A 60 8.41 3.75 -1.07
CA ALA A 60 9.82 3.35 -1.12
C ALA A 60 10.79 4.56 -1.14
N LYS A 61 10.44 5.63 -0.40
CA LYS A 61 11.21 6.87 -0.30
C LYS A 61 11.91 7.03 1.06
N GLY A 62 12.21 5.89 1.72
CA GLY A 62 13.06 5.82 2.90
C GLY A 62 12.35 6.11 4.24
N VAL A 63 11.05 6.38 4.28
CA VAL A 63 10.29 6.47 5.54
C VAL A 63 9.91 5.09 6.04
N VAL A 64 9.35 4.25 5.17
CA VAL A 64 9.01 2.87 5.51
C VAL A 64 10.27 2.03 5.37
N THR A 65 10.89 1.71 6.52
CA THR A 65 12.00 0.77 6.62
C THR A 65 11.50 -0.59 7.11
N GLN A 66 12.33 -1.63 6.97
CA GLN A 66 11.98 -2.96 7.49
C GLN A 66 11.71 -2.91 9.01
N GLU A 67 12.51 -2.13 9.75
CA GLU A 67 12.38 -1.98 11.19
C GLU A 67 11.06 -1.28 11.57
N ILE A 68 10.75 -0.16 10.90
CA ILE A 68 9.49 0.57 11.08
C ILE A 68 8.30 -0.35 10.78
N SER A 69 8.29 -1.00 9.63
CA SER A 69 7.18 -1.87 9.23
C SER A 69 6.96 -3.00 10.22
N LYS A 70 8.02 -3.72 10.58
CA LYS A 70 7.98 -4.78 11.58
C LYS A 70 7.40 -4.30 12.90
N LYS A 71 7.87 -3.16 13.40
CA LYS A 71 7.44 -2.59 14.67
C LYS A 71 5.97 -2.15 14.64
N ILE A 72 5.52 -1.56 13.52
CA ILE A 72 4.11 -1.21 13.31
C ILE A 72 3.23 -2.46 13.41
N LEU A 73 3.60 -3.54 12.71
CA LEU A 73 2.86 -4.80 12.70
C LEU A 73 2.81 -5.44 14.09
N GLU A 74 3.94 -5.46 14.82
CA GLU A 74 4.01 -5.97 16.19
C GLU A 74 3.11 -5.20 17.15
N ILE A 75 3.19 -3.86 17.15
CA ILE A 75 2.38 -3.00 18.03
C ILE A 75 0.90 -3.15 17.69
N SER A 76 0.56 -3.09 16.41
CA SER A 76 -0.83 -3.22 15.95
C SER A 76 -1.43 -4.57 16.34
N LYS A 77 -0.68 -5.66 16.16
CA LYS A 77 -1.10 -7.00 16.58
C LYS A 77 -1.34 -7.09 18.09
N LYS A 78 -0.45 -6.52 18.91
CA LYS A 78 -0.58 -6.49 20.37
C LYS A 78 -1.86 -5.76 20.82
N HIS A 79 -2.28 -4.76 20.08
CA HIS A 79 -3.47 -3.93 20.37
C HIS A 79 -4.70 -4.32 19.55
N ASN A 80 -4.66 -5.46 18.82
CA ASN A 80 -5.74 -5.94 17.95
C ASN A 80 -6.19 -4.88 16.93
N LYS A 81 -5.25 -4.13 16.36
CA LYS A 81 -5.53 -3.12 15.34
C LYS A 81 -5.20 -3.67 13.96
N PRO A 82 -6.15 -3.64 13.00
CA PRO A 82 -5.87 -4.05 11.64
C PRO A 82 -4.85 -3.12 10.97
N VAL A 83 -4.01 -3.70 10.12
CA VAL A 83 -3.01 -2.97 9.33
C VAL A 83 -3.28 -3.17 7.85
N ILE A 84 -3.49 -2.08 7.14
CA ILE A 84 -3.64 -2.05 5.68
C ILE A 84 -2.36 -1.47 5.09
N VAL A 85 -1.84 -2.08 4.03
CA VAL A 85 -0.63 -1.61 3.37
C VAL A 85 -0.90 -1.32 1.90
N ASP A 86 -0.59 -0.09 1.47
CA ASP A 86 -0.39 0.25 0.06
C ASP A 86 1.08 -0.03 -0.27
N PRO A 87 1.38 -1.15 -0.95
CA PRO A 87 2.72 -1.71 -0.98
C PRO A 87 3.59 -1.16 -2.11
N LYS A 88 4.91 -1.34 -1.97
CA LYS A 88 5.87 -1.26 -3.09
C LYS A 88 6.60 -2.59 -3.23
N PRO A 89 6.76 -3.13 -4.45
CA PRO A 89 7.35 -4.45 -4.70
C PRO A 89 8.72 -4.63 -4.05
N LYS A 90 9.55 -3.58 -4.06
CA LYS A 90 10.87 -3.56 -3.43
C LYS A 90 10.85 -3.94 -1.94
N HIS A 91 9.75 -3.65 -1.24
CA HIS A 91 9.59 -3.87 0.20
C HIS A 91 8.62 -5.02 0.53
N LYS A 92 8.37 -5.91 -0.43
CA LYS A 92 7.42 -7.01 -0.31
C LYS A 92 7.46 -7.71 1.05
N ASP A 93 8.66 -8.08 1.51
CA ASP A 93 8.83 -8.87 2.72
C ASP A 93 8.58 -8.08 4.03
N PHE A 94 8.45 -6.74 3.92
CA PHE A 94 8.14 -5.88 5.07
C PHE A 94 6.67 -5.99 5.52
N TYR A 95 5.80 -6.57 4.70
CA TYR A 95 4.35 -6.54 4.90
C TYR A 95 3.76 -7.87 5.35
N SER A 96 4.60 -8.86 5.66
CA SER A 96 4.16 -10.15 6.15
C SER A 96 3.32 -10.01 7.42
N ASP A 97 2.21 -10.75 7.50
CA ASP A 97 1.23 -10.70 8.59
C ASP A 97 0.43 -9.39 8.71
N ALA A 98 0.47 -8.49 7.71
CA ALA A 98 -0.50 -7.41 7.61
C ALA A 98 -1.93 -7.96 7.50
N THR A 99 -2.93 -7.17 7.82
CA THR A 99 -4.34 -7.56 7.65
C THR A 99 -4.71 -7.63 6.17
N LEU A 100 -4.26 -6.64 5.40
CA LEU A 100 -4.55 -6.51 3.98
C LEU A 100 -3.43 -5.75 3.28
N ILE A 101 -3.07 -6.17 2.06
CA ILE A 101 -2.26 -5.40 1.13
C ILE A 101 -3.06 -5.04 -0.11
N THR A 102 -2.80 -3.88 -0.73
CA THR A 102 -3.58 -3.35 -1.85
C THR A 102 -2.74 -3.03 -3.10
N PRO A 103 -1.94 -3.98 -3.62
CA PRO A 103 -1.14 -3.73 -4.81
C PRO A 103 -2.01 -3.48 -6.06
N ASN A 104 -1.51 -2.71 -7.00
CA ASN A 104 -2.05 -2.73 -8.35
C ASN A 104 -1.59 -3.97 -9.12
N ASN A 105 -2.14 -4.18 -10.33
CA ASN A 105 -1.85 -5.39 -11.11
C ASN A 105 -0.36 -5.56 -11.40
N ALA A 106 0.35 -4.49 -11.77
CA ALA A 106 1.78 -4.53 -12.06
C ALA A 106 2.61 -4.83 -10.80
N GLU A 107 2.30 -4.13 -9.69
CA GLU A 107 2.94 -4.37 -8.39
C GLU A 107 2.71 -5.81 -7.90
N ALA A 108 1.48 -6.31 -8.03
CA ALA A 108 1.14 -7.69 -7.64
C ALA A 108 1.93 -8.73 -8.44
N SER A 109 2.05 -8.53 -9.75
CA SER A 109 2.83 -9.40 -10.65
C SER A 109 4.32 -9.41 -10.27
N GLU A 110 4.90 -8.23 -10.07
CA GLU A 110 6.30 -8.08 -9.65
C GLU A 110 6.54 -8.72 -8.28
N MET A 111 5.70 -8.45 -7.30
CA MET A 111 5.78 -9.05 -5.96
C MET A 111 5.63 -10.57 -5.98
N ALA A 112 4.80 -11.10 -6.87
CA ALA A 112 4.63 -12.55 -7.03
C ALA A 112 5.76 -13.20 -7.84
N GLY A 113 6.59 -12.41 -8.55
CA GLY A 113 7.59 -12.94 -9.49
C GLY A 113 6.92 -13.68 -10.65
N ILE A 114 5.84 -13.12 -11.18
CA ILE A 114 5.08 -13.66 -12.31
C ILE A 114 5.05 -12.56 -13.36
N GLU A 115 5.78 -12.74 -14.46
CA GLU A 115 5.99 -11.69 -15.47
C GLU A 115 4.73 -11.30 -16.24
N ASP A 116 3.80 -12.23 -16.40
CA ASP A 116 2.54 -11.98 -17.10
C ASP A 116 1.43 -11.60 -16.09
N GLY A 117 1.14 -10.31 -16.02
CA GLY A 117 0.02 -9.78 -15.25
C GLY A 117 -1.34 -9.88 -15.94
N SER A 118 -1.52 -10.83 -16.88
CA SER A 118 -2.82 -11.06 -17.53
C SER A 118 -3.91 -11.41 -16.50
N ASP A 119 -5.15 -11.14 -16.87
CA ASP A 119 -6.30 -11.48 -16.02
C ASP A 119 -6.44 -12.96 -15.72
N GLU A 120 -5.97 -13.82 -16.62
CA GLU A 120 -5.99 -15.27 -16.47
C GLU A 120 -5.09 -15.72 -15.32
N ARG A 121 -4.03 -14.96 -15.04
CA ARG A 121 -3.08 -15.27 -13.96
C ARG A 121 -3.36 -14.52 -12.66
N ILE A 122 -4.31 -13.61 -12.62
CA ILE A 122 -4.60 -12.82 -11.41
C ILE A 122 -4.94 -13.70 -10.21
N GLY A 123 -5.62 -14.83 -10.47
CA GLY A 123 -5.95 -15.82 -9.43
C GLY A 123 -4.71 -16.52 -8.86
N GLU A 124 -3.72 -16.81 -9.68
CA GLU A 124 -2.44 -17.39 -9.28
C GLU A 124 -1.62 -16.38 -8.48
N ILE A 125 -1.51 -15.15 -9.01
CA ILE A 125 -0.77 -14.03 -8.39
C ILE A 125 -1.30 -13.76 -6.98
N GLY A 126 -2.62 -13.54 -6.85
CA GLY A 126 -3.22 -13.22 -5.57
C GLY A 126 -3.07 -14.34 -4.53
N LYS A 127 -3.29 -15.59 -4.92
CA LYS A 127 -3.08 -16.75 -4.03
C LYS A 127 -1.63 -16.91 -3.60
N LYS A 128 -0.67 -16.68 -4.52
CA LYS A 128 0.76 -16.74 -4.22
C LYS A 128 1.16 -15.67 -3.21
N LEU A 129 0.71 -14.43 -3.40
CA LEU A 129 0.96 -13.34 -2.46
C LEU A 129 0.33 -13.61 -1.10
N MET A 130 -0.94 -13.98 -1.07
CA MET A 130 -1.65 -14.30 0.16
C MET A 130 -0.92 -15.37 0.98
N LYS A 131 -0.47 -16.43 0.32
CA LYS A 131 0.27 -17.52 0.98
C LYS A 131 1.67 -17.08 1.43
N SER A 132 2.42 -16.38 0.58
CA SER A 132 3.81 -16.00 0.88
C SER A 132 3.93 -14.94 1.97
N LEU A 133 2.98 -14.02 2.07
CA LEU A 133 2.96 -12.92 3.03
C LEU A 133 2.02 -13.16 4.22
N ASN A 134 1.27 -14.26 4.21
CA ASN A 134 0.29 -14.57 5.25
C ASN A 134 -0.73 -13.43 5.50
N THR A 135 -1.20 -12.78 4.43
CA THR A 135 -2.06 -11.58 4.46
C THR A 135 -3.21 -11.71 3.46
N ASN A 136 -4.31 -10.98 3.65
CA ASN A 136 -5.30 -10.82 2.59
C ASN A 136 -4.75 -9.89 1.50
N VAL A 137 -5.23 -10.06 0.27
CA VAL A 137 -4.73 -9.30 -0.88
C VAL A 137 -5.89 -8.75 -1.69
N LEU A 138 -5.93 -7.43 -1.89
CA LEU A 138 -6.85 -6.78 -2.81
C LEU A 138 -6.05 -6.21 -3.99
N ILE A 139 -6.16 -6.83 -5.15
CA ILE A 139 -5.48 -6.36 -6.36
C ILE A 139 -6.36 -5.38 -7.11
N THR A 140 -5.89 -4.14 -7.30
CA THR A 140 -6.58 -3.16 -8.14
C THR A 140 -6.20 -3.35 -9.61
N ARG A 141 -7.19 -3.37 -10.52
CA ARG A 141 -7.05 -3.82 -11.90
C ARG A 141 -7.52 -2.76 -12.93
N GLY A 142 -7.52 -1.51 -12.53
CA GLY A 142 -7.98 -0.40 -13.38
C GLY A 142 -9.41 -0.56 -13.83
N GLU A 143 -9.65 -0.55 -15.13
CA GLU A 143 -10.98 -0.67 -15.75
C GLU A 143 -11.69 -2.00 -15.41
N LYS A 144 -10.94 -3.02 -15.03
CA LYS A 144 -11.47 -4.33 -14.64
C LYS A 144 -11.89 -4.42 -13.19
N GLY A 145 -11.76 -3.32 -12.44
CA GLY A 145 -12.16 -3.24 -11.04
C GLY A 145 -11.12 -3.81 -10.09
N MET A 146 -11.52 -4.70 -9.20
CA MET A 146 -10.66 -5.23 -8.12
C MET A 146 -10.88 -6.72 -7.93
N SER A 147 -9.88 -7.41 -7.36
CA SER A 147 -9.99 -8.82 -6.98
C SER A 147 -9.49 -9.01 -5.55
N LEU A 148 -10.36 -9.49 -4.68
CA LEU A 148 -10.07 -9.75 -3.27
C LEU A 148 -9.76 -11.24 -3.07
N PHE A 149 -8.66 -11.51 -2.38
CA PHE A 149 -8.19 -12.81 -1.97
C PHE A 149 -8.11 -12.84 -0.44
N GLU A 150 -8.96 -13.65 0.17
CA GLU A 150 -8.98 -13.87 1.61
C GLU A 150 -8.71 -15.34 1.92
N LYS A 151 -8.14 -15.60 3.10
CA LYS A 151 -7.90 -16.98 3.56
C LYS A 151 -9.23 -17.73 3.62
N ASP A 152 -9.19 -18.98 3.17
CA ASP A 152 -10.32 -19.91 3.21
C ASP A 152 -11.59 -19.45 2.47
N SER A 153 -11.48 -18.39 1.67
CA SER A 153 -12.57 -17.82 0.89
C SER A 153 -12.39 -18.00 -0.61
N LYS A 154 -13.48 -17.92 -1.35
CA LYS A 154 -13.43 -17.82 -2.81
C LYS A 154 -12.97 -16.41 -3.19
N VAL A 155 -12.25 -16.33 -4.31
CA VAL A 155 -11.87 -15.02 -4.88
C VAL A 155 -13.13 -14.22 -5.22
N ILE A 156 -13.16 -12.96 -4.76
CA ILE A 156 -14.25 -12.03 -5.04
C ILE A 156 -13.76 -11.04 -6.09
N HIS A 157 -14.45 -10.98 -7.23
CA HIS A 157 -14.20 -9.99 -8.28
C HIS A 157 -15.22 -8.85 -8.18
N ILE A 158 -14.74 -7.63 -8.03
CA ILE A 158 -15.54 -6.41 -7.91
C ILE A 158 -15.36 -5.62 -9.20
N PRO A 159 -16.36 -5.55 -10.10
CA PRO A 159 -16.24 -4.84 -11.35
C PRO A 159 -16.17 -3.32 -11.15
N ALA A 160 -15.43 -2.62 -12.01
CA ALA A 160 -15.42 -1.17 -12.01
C ALA A 160 -16.81 -0.65 -12.43
N LYS A 161 -17.29 0.40 -11.76
CA LYS A 161 -18.55 1.08 -12.07
C LYS A 161 -18.35 2.44 -12.74
N ALA A 162 -17.08 2.89 -12.90
CA ALA A 162 -16.78 4.17 -13.53
C ALA A 162 -17.18 4.14 -15.02
N LYS A 163 -17.98 5.12 -15.44
CA LYS A 163 -18.39 5.27 -16.86
C LYS A 163 -17.37 6.09 -17.65
N GLU A 164 -16.70 7.04 -17.00
CA GLU A 164 -15.68 7.90 -17.57
C GLU A 164 -14.55 8.10 -16.54
N VAL A 165 -13.31 8.02 -17.00
CA VAL A 165 -12.14 8.21 -16.16
C VAL A 165 -11.34 9.40 -16.67
N TYR A 166 -11.38 10.52 -15.95
CA TYR A 166 -10.63 11.72 -16.28
C TYR A 166 -9.19 11.69 -15.75
N SER A 167 -8.96 11.01 -14.64
CA SER A 167 -7.64 10.87 -14.03
C SER A 167 -7.58 9.62 -13.14
N LEU A 168 -6.44 8.93 -13.16
CA LEU A 168 -6.14 7.79 -12.26
C LEU A 168 -5.34 8.24 -11.04
N ILE A 169 -4.98 9.53 -10.95
CA ILE A 169 -4.17 10.04 -9.82
C ILE A 169 -4.99 9.97 -8.54
N GLY A 170 -4.46 9.32 -7.52
CA GLY A 170 -5.11 9.18 -6.21
C GLY A 170 -6.19 8.09 -6.14
N ALA A 171 -6.41 7.32 -7.20
CA ALA A 171 -7.38 6.23 -7.17
C ALA A 171 -6.99 5.15 -6.15
N GLY A 172 -5.71 4.76 -6.11
CA GLY A 172 -5.17 3.83 -5.10
C GLY A 172 -5.36 4.36 -3.67
N ASP A 173 -4.95 5.61 -3.43
CA ASP A 173 -5.10 6.25 -2.12
C ASP A 173 -6.58 6.27 -1.66
N THR A 174 -7.50 6.52 -2.60
CA THR A 174 -8.95 6.52 -2.33
C THR A 174 -9.45 5.12 -1.97
N VAL A 175 -8.98 4.07 -2.65
CA VAL A 175 -9.33 2.68 -2.34
C VAL A 175 -8.85 2.33 -0.93
N VAL A 176 -7.59 2.61 -0.61
CA VAL A 176 -7.02 2.35 0.72
C VAL A 176 -7.80 3.08 1.82
N ALA A 177 -8.09 4.36 1.63
CA ALA A 177 -8.84 5.17 2.59
C ALA A 177 -10.26 4.62 2.79
N THR A 178 -10.95 4.24 1.71
CA THR A 178 -12.30 3.68 1.77
C THR A 178 -12.32 2.35 2.55
N ILE A 179 -11.35 1.46 2.28
CA ILE A 179 -11.24 0.19 2.99
C ILE A 179 -10.92 0.42 4.46
N ALA A 180 -10.03 1.36 4.77
CA ALA A 180 -9.70 1.70 6.15
C ALA A 180 -10.95 2.15 6.92
N MET A 181 -11.77 3.00 6.33
CA MET A 181 -13.03 3.45 6.93
C MET A 181 -14.04 2.31 7.08
N ALA A 182 -14.16 1.42 6.09
CA ALA A 182 -15.04 0.27 6.16
C ALA A 182 -14.63 -0.67 7.32
N ILE A 183 -13.36 -1.03 7.40
CA ILE A 183 -12.83 -1.86 8.50
C ILE A 183 -13.02 -1.18 9.86
N ALA A 184 -12.77 0.13 9.96
CA ALA A 184 -12.98 0.89 11.20
C ALA A 184 -14.46 0.92 11.64
N SER A 185 -15.39 0.83 10.68
CA SER A 185 -16.84 0.76 10.96
C SER A 185 -17.35 -0.65 11.27
N GLY A 186 -16.49 -1.66 11.21
CA GLY A 186 -16.87 -3.07 11.47
C GLY A 186 -17.53 -3.76 10.27
N SER A 187 -17.29 -3.26 9.06
CA SER A 187 -17.83 -3.81 7.81
C SER A 187 -16.87 -4.82 7.19
#